data_2b778288240fb0ef463e6c7c0e6e951c
#
_entry.id   2b778288240fb0ef463e6c7c0e6e951c
#
_cell.length_a   1.000
_cell.length_b   1.000
_cell.length_c   1.000
_cell.angle_alpha   90.00
_cell.angle_beta   90.00
_cell.angle_gamma   90.00
#
_symmetry.space_group_name_H-M   'P 1'
#
loop_
_entity.id
_entity.type
_entity.pdbx_description
1 polymer ?
#
loop_
_entity_poly.entity_id
_entity_poly.type
_entity_poly.pdbx_seq_one_letter_code
_entity_poly.pdbx_strand_id
1 'polypeptide(L)'
;MGLSPWWHPVLWLLFHGLRWHRLNALYADVEPLEGRPFLQALLDWKGTKIQCPISPDQVMPSIGSCILLANHPTGALDGLALLHQVLAYRSDVKIMGQSHLSLIPPLEPWLLPVQPIKGHGNPLYQSGKSLKKAQQWLRDGHVVIAFPAADIATLNLAFRIKEKPWSVAALRWIQVGDVTVIPVGVKAVNRRRFYLFAWMGKGVRHALAVGEWLANKRPVAMALNLGEAIELNEASDMKASILALQQQSDALAHQV
;
A
#
# COMPACT_ATOMS: atom_id res chain seq x y z
N MET A 1 -27.48 -13.66 -10.78
CA MET A 1 -27.45 -15.14 -10.76
C MET A 1 -27.30 -15.56 -9.31
N GLY A 2 -28.38 -16.10 -8.69
CA GLY A 2 -28.34 -16.61 -7.32
C GLY A 2 -27.56 -17.93 -7.27
N LEU A 3 -26.66 -18.05 -6.30
CA LEU A 3 -25.97 -19.32 -6.04
C LEU A 3 -27.00 -20.37 -5.58
N SER A 4 -26.84 -21.61 -6.06
CA SER A 4 -27.69 -22.73 -5.66
C SER A 4 -27.70 -22.89 -4.13
N PRO A 5 -28.85 -23.21 -3.49
CA PRO A 5 -28.97 -23.37 -2.04
C PRO A 5 -27.93 -24.33 -1.41
N TRP A 6 -27.44 -25.28 -2.17
CA TRP A 6 -26.44 -26.27 -1.74
C TRP A 6 -25.09 -25.66 -1.35
N TRP A 7 -24.76 -24.46 -1.85
CA TRP A 7 -23.51 -23.77 -1.51
C TRP A 7 -23.58 -22.98 -0.20
N HIS A 8 -24.79 -22.73 0.34
CA HIS A 8 -24.96 -21.93 1.55
C HIS A 8 -24.18 -22.46 2.76
N PRO A 9 -24.19 -23.79 3.09
CA PRO A 9 -23.43 -24.29 4.22
C PRO A 9 -21.91 -24.15 4.02
N VAL A 10 -21.43 -24.39 2.78
CA VAL A 10 -20.01 -24.27 2.44
C VAL A 10 -19.56 -22.82 2.53
N LEU A 11 -20.36 -21.90 1.99
CA LEU A 11 -20.09 -20.46 2.07
C LEU A 11 -20.15 -19.97 3.52
N TRP A 12 -21.11 -20.48 4.32
CA TRP A 12 -21.21 -20.17 5.74
C TRP A 12 -19.97 -20.65 6.51
N LEU A 13 -19.51 -21.88 6.27
CA LEU A 13 -18.29 -22.44 6.88
C LEU A 13 -17.05 -21.64 6.47
N LEU A 14 -16.94 -21.27 5.19
CA LEU A 14 -15.84 -20.43 4.69
C LEU A 14 -15.88 -19.04 5.32
N PHE A 15 -17.06 -18.41 5.37
CA PHE A 15 -17.25 -17.09 5.95
C PHE A 15 -16.87 -17.05 7.44
N HIS A 16 -17.29 -18.08 8.21
CA HIS A 16 -16.95 -18.18 9.62
C HIS A 16 -15.55 -18.69 9.86
N GLY A 17 -15.08 -19.66 9.08
CA GLY A 17 -13.72 -20.19 9.15
C GLY A 17 -12.65 -19.14 8.80
N LEU A 18 -12.91 -18.30 7.81
CA LEU A 18 -12.10 -17.13 7.44
C LEU A 18 -12.38 -15.92 8.35
N ARG A 19 -13.31 -16.04 9.29
CA ARG A 19 -13.69 -14.99 10.24
C ARG A 19 -14.17 -13.69 9.59
N TRP A 20 -14.74 -13.76 8.41
CA TRP A 20 -15.25 -12.59 7.68
C TRP A 20 -16.39 -11.89 8.40
N HIS A 21 -17.12 -12.58 9.28
CA HIS A 21 -18.10 -11.95 10.18
C HIS A 21 -17.48 -10.83 11.04
N ARG A 22 -16.18 -10.92 11.36
CA ARG A 22 -15.46 -9.86 12.09
C ARG A 22 -15.22 -8.61 11.26
N LEU A 23 -15.19 -8.75 9.92
CA LEU A 23 -15.08 -7.62 9.03
C LEU A 23 -16.31 -6.72 9.11
N ASN A 24 -17.49 -7.31 9.16
CA ASN A 24 -18.73 -6.54 9.29
C ASN A 24 -18.78 -5.81 10.64
N ALA A 25 -18.36 -6.45 11.73
CA ALA A 25 -18.26 -5.79 13.03
C ALA A 25 -17.25 -4.62 13.01
N LEU A 26 -16.04 -4.86 12.45
CA LEU A 26 -15.05 -3.81 12.26
C LEU A 26 -15.63 -2.66 11.43
N TYR A 27 -16.27 -2.98 10.30
CA TYR A 27 -16.82 -1.96 9.42
C TYR A 27 -17.89 -1.12 10.13
N ALA A 28 -18.78 -1.73 10.90
CA ALA A 28 -19.78 -1.01 11.70
C ALA A 28 -19.15 -0.06 12.73
N ASP A 29 -18.01 -0.47 13.33
CA ASP A 29 -17.29 0.35 14.31
C ASP A 29 -16.57 1.55 13.65
N VAL A 30 -16.11 1.41 12.41
CA VAL A 30 -15.29 2.42 11.73
C VAL A 30 -16.04 3.23 10.67
N GLU A 31 -17.20 2.76 10.19
CA GLU A 31 -18.01 3.43 9.17
C GLU A 31 -18.34 4.90 9.48
N PRO A 32 -18.66 5.28 10.74
CA PRO A 32 -18.94 6.67 11.09
C PRO A 32 -17.70 7.57 11.09
N LEU A 33 -16.51 6.98 10.99
CA LEU A 33 -15.25 7.72 11.07
C LEU A 33 -14.76 8.13 9.68
N GLU A 34 -14.21 9.32 9.62
CA GLU A 34 -13.57 9.86 8.42
C GLU A 34 -12.14 10.31 8.73
N GLY A 35 -11.36 10.54 7.70
CA GLY A 35 -10.03 11.10 7.86
C GLY A 35 -9.05 10.21 8.63
N ARG A 36 -8.14 10.84 9.34
CA ARG A 36 -7.16 10.15 10.18
C ARG A 36 -7.79 9.29 11.28
N PRO A 37 -8.88 9.68 11.96
CA PRO A 37 -9.58 8.81 12.91
C PRO A 37 -9.98 7.45 12.34
N PHE A 38 -10.46 7.39 11.10
CA PHE A 38 -10.76 6.12 10.42
C PHE A 38 -9.51 5.25 10.27
N LEU A 39 -8.40 5.82 9.80
CA LEU A 39 -7.12 5.10 9.64
C LEU A 39 -6.59 4.61 10.99
N GLN A 40 -6.65 5.46 12.02
CA GLN A 40 -6.23 5.12 13.38
C GLN A 40 -7.04 3.94 13.92
N ALA A 41 -8.37 3.97 13.78
CA ALA A 41 -9.25 2.89 14.24
C ALA A 41 -8.92 1.54 13.56
N LEU A 42 -8.61 1.54 12.26
CA LEU A 42 -8.16 0.33 11.55
C LEU A 42 -6.82 -0.19 12.07
N LEU A 43 -5.86 0.69 12.32
CA LEU A 43 -4.55 0.36 12.86
C LEU A 43 -4.66 -0.19 14.30
N ASP A 44 -5.49 0.43 15.13
CA ASP A 44 -5.75 0.01 16.51
C ASP A 44 -6.48 -1.33 16.56
N TRP A 45 -7.48 -1.53 15.70
CA TRP A 45 -8.18 -2.80 15.60
C TRP A 45 -7.23 -3.95 15.28
N LYS A 46 -6.23 -3.67 14.44
CA LYS A 46 -5.16 -4.63 14.12
C LYS A 46 -4.13 -4.75 15.25
N GLY A 47 -4.08 -3.80 16.16
CA GLY A 47 -3.05 -3.68 17.19
C GLY A 47 -1.68 -3.33 16.60
N THR A 48 -1.67 -2.50 15.55
CA THR A 48 -0.43 -2.09 14.88
C THR A 48 0.31 -1.07 15.73
N LYS A 49 1.57 -1.37 16.05
CA LYS A 49 2.46 -0.43 16.71
C LYS A 49 3.42 0.13 15.66
N ILE A 50 3.22 1.41 15.33
CA ILE A 50 4.05 2.11 14.35
C ILE A 50 5.17 2.83 15.08
N GLN A 51 6.40 2.60 14.61
CA GLN A 51 7.58 3.39 14.95
C GLN A 51 7.95 4.20 13.71
N CYS A 52 8.08 5.51 13.85
CA CYS A 52 8.50 6.42 12.78
C CYS A 52 9.57 7.34 13.37
N PRO A 53 10.84 6.88 13.39
CA PRO A 53 11.92 7.61 14.05
C PRO A 53 12.16 9.00 13.46
N ILE A 54 12.00 9.12 12.15
CA ILE A 54 12.04 10.39 11.43
C ILE A 54 10.61 10.68 10.98
N SER A 55 10.00 11.72 11.55
CA SER A 55 8.64 12.10 11.20
C SER A 55 8.58 12.80 9.81
N PRO A 56 7.43 12.75 9.13
CA PRO A 56 7.29 13.33 7.79
C PRO A 56 7.69 14.81 7.70
N ASP A 57 7.42 15.61 8.72
CA ASP A 57 7.75 17.04 8.77
C ASP A 57 9.26 17.34 8.78
N GLN A 58 10.09 16.34 9.11
CA GLN A 58 11.55 16.48 9.12
C GLN A 58 12.18 16.32 7.73
N VAL A 59 11.50 15.63 6.80
CA VAL A 59 12.06 15.29 5.49
C VAL A 59 11.19 15.70 4.31
N MET A 60 9.88 15.90 4.53
CA MET A 60 8.96 16.32 3.49
C MET A 60 8.90 17.85 3.38
N PRO A 61 8.83 18.39 2.16
CA PRO A 61 8.53 19.82 2.00
C PRO A 61 7.11 20.13 2.49
N SER A 62 6.93 21.29 3.13
CA SER A 62 5.61 21.75 3.60
C SER A 62 4.66 22.09 2.44
N ILE A 63 5.20 22.44 1.30
CA ILE A 63 4.49 22.74 0.04
C ILE A 63 5.29 22.16 -1.13
N GLY A 64 4.63 22.03 -2.28
CA GLY A 64 5.28 21.53 -3.50
C GLY A 64 5.13 20.03 -3.71
N SER A 65 5.54 19.60 -4.90
CA SER A 65 5.39 18.22 -5.38
C SER A 65 6.26 17.26 -4.59
N CYS A 66 5.65 16.26 -3.99
CA CYS A 66 6.37 15.26 -3.22
C CYS A 66 5.83 13.85 -3.49
N ILE A 67 6.72 12.89 -3.65
CA ILE A 67 6.33 11.48 -3.75
C ILE A 67 7.09 10.64 -2.74
N LEU A 68 6.37 9.80 -2.01
CA LEU A 68 6.94 8.77 -1.14
C LEU A 68 6.91 7.44 -1.88
N LEU A 69 8.08 6.83 -2.05
CA LEU A 69 8.25 5.52 -2.68
C LEU A 69 8.65 4.51 -1.63
N ALA A 70 7.80 3.53 -1.39
CA ALA A 70 7.97 2.56 -0.32
C ALA A 70 8.03 1.11 -0.84
N ASN A 71 8.77 0.25 -0.15
CA ASN A 71 8.63 -1.19 -0.27
C ASN A 71 7.28 -1.65 0.33
N HIS A 72 6.83 -2.87 0.00
CA HIS A 72 5.46 -3.32 0.28
C HIS A 72 5.42 -4.71 0.95
N PRO A 73 5.94 -4.84 2.19
CA PRO A 73 6.08 -6.15 2.83
C PRO A 73 4.75 -6.76 3.30
N THR A 74 3.78 -5.96 3.77
CA THR A 74 2.56 -6.49 4.39
C THR A 74 1.28 -6.22 3.61
N GLY A 75 1.31 -5.34 2.62
CA GLY A 75 0.17 -5.00 1.79
C GLY A 75 -0.64 -3.82 2.33
N ALA A 76 -1.95 -3.95 2.46
CA ALA A 76 -2.82 -2.82 2.84
C ALA A 76 -2.37 -2.09 4.12
N LEU A 77 -1.77 -2.81 5.06
CA LEU A 77 -1.32 -2.23 6.33
C LEU A 77 -0.19 -1.20 6.14
N ASP A 78 0.73 -1.45 5.18
CA ASP A 78 1.81 -0.50 4.87
C ASP A 78 1.23 0.82 4.36
N GLY A 79 0.24 0.71 3.45
CA GLY A 79 -0.45 1.87 2.89
C GLY A 79 -1.21 2.67 3.94
N LEU A 80 -1.97 2.00 4.81
CA LEU A 80 -2.74 2.64 5.87
C LEU A 80 -1.81 3.35 6.88
N ALA A 81 -0.73 2.68 7.28
CA ALA A 81 0.22 3.23 8.24
C ALA A 81 0.97 4.45 7.68
N LEU A 82 1.47 4.34 6.44
CA LEU A 82 2.19 5.45 5.80
C LEU A 82 1.25 6.63 5.52
N LEU A 83 0.05 6.37 5.00
CA LEU A 83 -0.97 7.41 4.79
C LEU A 83 -1.32 8.12 6.10
N HIS A 84 -1.53 7.37 7.19
CA HIS A 84 -1.83 7.95 8.50
C HIS A 84 -0.71 8.88 9.00
N GLN A 85 0.57 8.48 8.82
CA GLN A 85 1.71 9.32 9.24
C GLN A 85 1.82 10.58 8.38
N VAL A 86 1.69 10.45 7.05
CA VAL A 86 1.81 11.59 6.13
C VAL A 86 0.66 12.58 6.31
N LEU A 87 -0.57 12.12 6.52
CA LEU A 87 -1.74 12.97 6.80
C LEU A 87 -1.63 13.75 8.14
N ALA A 88 -0.69 13.39 9.02
CA ALA A 88 -0.39 14.19 10.20
C ALA A 88 0.27 15.53 9.85
N TYR A 89 0.93 15.59 8.69
CA TYR A 89 1.71 16.74 8.25
C TYR A 89 1.11 17.46 7.05
N ARG A 90 0.67 16.71 6.01
CA ARG A 90 0.06 17.26 4.79
C ARG A 90 -1.28 16.58 4.52
N SER A 91 -2.31 17.38 4.26
CA SER A 91 -3.67 16.88 3.96
C SER A 91 -3.89 16.59 2.47
N ASP A 92 -3.06 17.15 1.59
CA ASP A 92 -3.13 17.04 0.13
C ASP A 92 -2.42 15.77 -0.40
N VAL A 93 -2.78 14.63 0.16
CA VAL A 93 -2.13 13.34 -0.11
C VAL A 93 -3.03 12.43 -0.93
N LYS A 94 -2.46 11.75 -1.92
CA LYS A 94 -3.08 10.61 -2.61
C LYS A 94 -2.19 9.38 -2.47
N ILE A 95 -2.82 8.21 -2.41
CA ILE A 95 -2.11 6.92 -2.36
C ILE A 95 -2.54 6.04 -3.52
N MET A 96 -1.57 5.44 -4.19
CA MET A 96 -1.85 4.45 -5.23
C MET A 96 -2.20 3.11 -4.59
N GLY A 97 -3.40 2.62 -4.88
CA GLY A 97 -3.88 1.36 -4.31
C GLY A 97 -4.76 0.57 -5.28
N GLN A 98 -5.01 -0.70 -4.95
CA GLN A 98 -5.84 -1.56 -5.81
C GLN A 98 -7.28 -1.04 -5.87
N SER A 99 -7.88 -1.11 -7.07
CA SER A 99 -9.20 -0.53 -7.37
C SER A 99 -10.33 -1.00 -6.45
N HIS A 100 -10.27 -2.22 -5.92
CA HIS A 100 -11.29 -2.71 -4.98
C HIS A 100 -11.32 -1.95 -3.64
N LEU A 101 -10.24 -1.21 -3.28
CA LEU A 101 -10.23 -0.35 -2.11
C LEU A 101 -11.18 0.85 -2.25
N SER A 102 -11.60 1.20 -3.47
CA SER A 102 -12.63 2.22 -3.71
C SER A 102 -14.02 1.81 -3.22
N LEU A 103 -14.20 0.53 -2.85
CA LEU A 103 -15.42 0.05 -2.18
C LEU A 103 -15.49 0.43 -0.70
N ILE A 104 -14.44 1.05 -0.17
CA ILE A 104 -14.37 1.54 1.21
C ILE A 104 -14.49 3.07 1.15
N PRO A 105 -15.71 3.65 1.37
CA PRO A 105 -15.96 5.06 1.15
C PRO A 105 -14.99 6.00 1.88
N PRO A 106 -14.61 5.74 3.16
CA PRO A 106 -13.66 6.61 3.85
C PRO A 106 -12.25 6.65 3.26
N LEU A 107 -11.87 5.71 2.36
CA LEU A 107 -10.57 5.72 1.66
C LEU A 107 -10.63 6.45 0.33
N GLU A 108 -11.80 6.62 -0.26
CA GLU A 108 -11.98 7.20 -1.59
C GLU A 108 -11.29 8.57 -1.76
N PRO A 109 -11.36 9.51 -0.80
CA PRO A 109 -10.75 10.82 -0.93
C PRO A 109 -9.23 10.77 -1.18
N TRP A 110 -8.55 9.73 -0.74
CA TRP A 110 -7.10 9.59 -0.88
C TRP A 110 -6.66 8.60 -1.95
N LEU A 111 -7.58 7.81 -2.49
CA LEU A 111 -7.21 6.69 -3.35
C LEU A 111 -7.01 7.12 -4.81
N LEU A 112 -5.88 6.73 -5.38
CA LEU A 112 -5.64 6.65 -6.81
C LEU A 112 -5.74 5.17 -7.22
N PRO A 113 -6.91 4.71 -7.72
CA PRO A 113 -7.14 3.30 -7.95
C PRO A 113 -6.34 2.80 -9.15
N VAL A 114 -5.52 1.77 -8.94
CA VAL A 114 -4.78 1.08 -9.98
C VAL A 114 -5.28 -0.36 -10.12
N GLN A 115 -5.23 -0.90 -11.33
CA GLN A 115 -5.57 -2.30 -11.55
C GLN A 115 -4.30 -3.13 -11.78
N PRO A 116 -4.22 -4.34 -11.22
CA PRO A 116 -3.16 -5.26 -11.56
C PRO A 116 -3.26 -5.65 -13.05
N ILE A 117 -2.10 -5.81 -13.70
CA ILE A 117 -1.93 -5.99 -15.16
C ILE A 117 -2.63 -7.24 -15.75
N LYS A 118 -3.34 -8.06 -14.96
CA LYS A 118 -4.01 -9.28 -15.40
C LYS A 118 -5.48 -9.32 -14.98
N GLY A 119 -6.38 -9.08 -15.90
CA GLY A 119 -7.83 -9.25 -15.74
C GLY A 119 -8.59 -8.93 -17.04
N HIS A 120 -9.80 -9.45 -17.19
CA HIS A 120 -10.69 -9.16 -18.32
C HIS A 120 -11.13 -7.69 -18.28
N GLY A 121 -10.67 -6.91 -19.22
CA GLY A 121 -10.83 -5.47 -19.32
C GLY A 121 -9.49 -4.83 -19.67
N ASN A 122 -9.47 -3.67 -20.31
CA ASN A 122 -8.20 -3.05 -20.68
C ASN A 122 -7.52 -2.41 -19.45
N PRO A 123 -6.65 -3.15 -18.71
CA PRO A 123 -6.06 -2.69 -17.45
C PRO A 123 -5.14 -1.49 -17.67
N LEU A 124 -4.57 -1.36 -18.88
CA LEU A 124 -3.75 -0.21 -19.28
C LEU A 124 -4.57 1.08 -19.32
N TYR A 125 -5.84 1.00 -19.74
CA TYR A 125 -6.69 2.19 -19.84
C TYR A 125 -7.12 2.71 -18.46
N GLN A 126 -7.47 1.83 -17.52
CA GLN A 126 -7.89 2.24 -16.18
C GLN A 126 -6.70 2.73 -15.34
N SER A 127 -5.57 2.01 -15.40
CA SER A 127 -4.33 2.48 -14.77
C SER A 127 -3.82 3.78 -15.40
N GLY A 128 -3.97 3.95 -16.72
CA GLY A 128 -3.59 5.18 -17.43
C GLY A 128 -4.33 6.42 -16.93
N LYS A 129 -5.64 6.32 -16.62
CA LYS A 129 -6.40 7.43 -16.03
C LYS A 129 -5.87 7.80 -14.64
N SER A 130 -5.62 6.80 -13.79
CA SER A 130 -5.10 7.03 -12.44
C SER A 130 -3.68 7.59 -12.46
N LEU A 131 -2.84 7.12 -13.39
CA LEU A 131 -1.50 7.66 -13.58
C LEU A 131 -1.54 9.13 -14.04
N LYS A 132 -2.44 9.49 -14.97
CA LYS A 132 -2.65 10.88 -15.38
C LYS A 132 -3.15 11.76 -14.22
N LYS A 133 -4.06 11.24 -13.39
CA LYS A 133 -4.49 11.94 -12.17
C LYS A 133 -3.34 12.12 -11.18
N ALA A 134 -2.51 11.11 -11.00
CA ALA A 134 -1.32 11.21 -10.14
C ALA A 134 -0.32 12.24 -10.66
N GLN A 135 -0.07 12.26 -11.98
CA GLN A 135 0.77 13.27 -12.61
C GLN A 135 0.22 14.68 -12.40
N GLN A 136 -1.10 14.88 -12.63
CA GLN A 136 -1.71 16.19 -12.41
C GLN A 136 -1.62 16.59 -10.94
N TRP A 137 -1.88 15.66 -10.02
CA TRP A 137 -1.77 15.89 -8.58
C TRP A 137 -0.37 16.34 -8.15
N LEU A 138 0.67 15.73 -8.74
CA LEU A 138 2.05 16.19 -8.52
C LEU A 138 2.31 17.56 -9.15
N ARG A 139 1.86 17.84 -10.40
CA ARG A 139 2.02 19.14 -11.03
C ARG A 139 1.36 20.27 -10.24
N ASP A 140 0.27 19.95 -9.54
CA ASP A 140 -0.44 20.89 -8.68
C ASP A 140 0.27 21.11 -7.33
N GLY A 141 1.44 20.49 -7.12
CA GLY A 141 2.27 20.67 -5.93
C GLY A 141 1.87 19.78 -4.74
N HIS A 142 1.20 18.67 -4.99
CA HIS A 142 0.66 17.81 -3.94
C HIS A 142 1.48 16.52 -3.72
N VAL A 143 1.06 15.71 -2.76
CA VAL A 143 1.77 14.50 -2.33
C VAL A 143 1.15 13.24 -2.92
N VAL A 144 2.02 12.31 -3.39
CA VAL A 144 1.61 10.96 -3.79
C VAL A 144 2.41 9.91 -3.02
N ILE A 145 1.74 8.87 -2.56
CA ILE A 145 2.36 7.66 -1.99
C ILE A 145 2.23 6.54 -3.01
N ALA A 146 3.32 5.85 -3.31
CA ALA A 146 3.32 4.73 -4.26
C ALA A 146 4.22 3.57 -3.80
N PHE A 147 3.85 2.36 -4.23
CA PHE A 147 4.56 1.10 -3.99
C PHE A 147 5.02 0.52 -5.33
N PRO A 148 6.25 0.83 -5.78
CA PRO A 148 6.67 0.57 -7.16
C PRO A 148 6.81 -0.91 -7.53
N ALA A 149 6.96 -1.80 -6.56
CA ALA A 149 6.95 -3.25 -6.78
C ALA A 149 5.60 -3.77 -7.27
N ALA A 150 4.51 -2.99 -7.08
CA ALA A 150 3.14 -3.30 -7.49
C ALA A 150 2.62 -4.67 -7.00
N ASP A 151 3.28 -5.29 -6.04
CA ASP A 151 2.90 -6.57 -5.42
C ASP A 151 3.50 -6.66 -4.01
N ILE A 152 2.85 -7.44 -3.15
CA ILE A 152 3.34 -7.69 -1.78
C ILE A 152 4.56 -8.61 -1.86
N ALA A 153 5.55 -8.41 -0.98
CA ALA A 153 6.72 -9.25 -0.86
C ALA A 153 6.36 -10.74 -0.74
N THR A 154 7.13 -11.62 -1.39
CA THR A 154 6.88 -13.05 -1.47
C THR A 154 8.09 -13.86 -1.01
N LEU A 155 7.88 -15.13 -0.65
CA LEU A 155 8.97 -16.09 -0.47
C LEU A 155 9.57 -16.45 -1.84
N ASN A 156 10.88 -16.36 -1.93
CA ASN A 156 11.63 -16.93 -3.05
C ASN A 156 11.93 -18.43 -2.82
N LEU A 157 12.53 -19.09 -3.80
CA LEU A 157 12.91 -20.52 -3.71
C LEU A 157 13.91 -20.82 -2.56
N ALA A 158 14.62 -19.82 -2.08
CA ALA A 158 15.53 -19.93 -0.92
C ALA A 158 14.85 -19.60 0.42
N PHE A 159 13.52 -19.61 0.48
CA PHE A 159 12.70 -19.29 1.66
C PHE A 159 12.99 -17.90 2.27
N ARG A 160 13.51 -16.97 1.46
CA ARG A 160 13.70 -15.57 1.86
C ARG A 160 12.55 -14.72 1.36
N ILE A 161 12.06 -13.82 2.22
CA ILE A 161 11.07 -12.82 1.84
C ILE A 161 11.76 -11.82 0.94
N LYS A 162 11.25 -11.65 -0.28
CA LYS A 162 11.80 -10.72 -1.26
C LYS A 162 10.69 -9.98 -1.97
N GLU A 163 10.92 -8.69 -2.15
CA GLU A 163 10.11 -7.84 -3.00
C GLU A 163 10.53 -7.96 -4.48
N LYS A 164 9.62 -7.67 -5.38
CA LYS A 164 9.95 -7.60 -6.80
C LYS A 164 10.79 -6.36 -7.10
N PRO A 165 11.63 -6.42 -8.15
CA PRO A 165 12.33 -5.23 -8.63
C PRO A 165 11.32 -4.12 -8.98
N TRP A 166 11.65 -2.89 -8.62
CA TRP A 166 10.87 -1.73 -8.98
C TRP A 166 10.91 -1.50 -10.48
N SER A 167 9.75 -1.24 -11.09
CA SER A 167 9.64 -1.10 -12.52
C SER A 167 9.84 0.34 -12.95
N VAL A 168 10.79 0.57 -13.86
CA VAL A 168 10.99 1.88 -14.51
C VAL A 168 9.69 2.36 -15.17
N ALA A 169 8.98 1.45 -15.85
CA ALA A 169 7.71 1.79 -16.50
C ALA A 169 6.63 2.21 -15.50
N ALA A 170 6.66 1.64 -14.28
CA ALA A 170 5.72 2.00 -13.23
C ALA A 170 5.96 3.40 -12.65
N LEU A 171 7.15 3.97 -12.86
CA LEU A 171 7.55 5.25 -12.28
C LEU A 171 7.79 6.37 -13.30
N ARG A 172 7.72 6.09 -14.61
CA ARG A 172 7.85 7.14 -15.65
C ARG A 172 6.87 8.31 -15.49
N TRP A 173 5.75 8.07 -14.84
CA TRP A 173 4.73 9.09 -14.60
C TRP A 173 5.14 10.15 -13.57
N ILE A 174 6.18 9.92 -12.78
CA ILE A 174 6.66 10.90 -11.79
C ILE A 174 7.56 11.98 -12.41
N GLN A 175 8.01 11.81 -13.65
CA GLN A 175 8.77 12.85 -14.37
C GLN A 175 7.80 13.95 -14.86
N VAL A 176 7.41 14.84 -13.98
CA VAL A 176 6.41 15.90 -14.26
C VAL A 176 6.93 17.31 -13.92
N GLY A 177 8.21 17.48 -13.87
CA GLY A 177 8.92 18.67 -13.39
C GLY A 177 9.77 18.34 -12.19
N ASP A 178 10.07 19.33 -11.37
CA ASP A 178 10.84 19.12 -10.14
C ASP A 178 9.97 18.47 -9.07
N VAL A 179 10.30 17.24 -8.69
CA VAL A 179 9.56 16.45 -7.71
C VAL A 179 10.51 15.98 -6.63
N THR A 180 10.20 16.30 -5.40
CA THR A 180 10.90 15.75 -4.23
C THR A 180 10.49 14.31 -4.03
N VAL A 181 11.45 13.38 -4.08
CA VAL A 181 11.22 11.95 -3.89
C VAL A 181 11.80 11.52 -2.55
N ILE A 182 10.99 10.86 -1.74
CA ILE A 182 11.39 10.34 -0.44
C ILE A 182 11.32 8.81 -0.47
N PRO A 183 12.45 8.11 -0.38
CA PRO A 183 12.47 6.68 -0.22
C PRO A 183 11.99 6.31 1.19
N VAL A 184 11.14 5.32 1.30
CA VAL A 184 10.61 4.84 2.59
C VAL A 184 10.89 3.36 2.73
N GLY A 185 11.55 2.99 3.82
CA GLY A 185 11.73 1.60 4.24
C GLY A 185 10.65 1.18 5.21
N VAL A 186 9.76 0.28 4.80
CA VAL A 186 8.77 -0.34 5.68
C VAL A 186 9.34 -1.63 6.22
N LYS A 187 9.59 -1.69 7.53
CA LYS A 187 10.00 -2.90 8.24
C LYS A 187 8.79 -3.52 8.94
N ALA A 188 8.23 -4.54 8.34
CA ALA A 188 7.17 -5.34 8.91
C ALA A 188 7.16 -6.73 8.27
N VAL A 189 6.57 -7.71 8.92
CA VAL A 189 6.53 -9.08 8.42
C VAL A 189 5.14 -9.66 8.59
N ASN A 190 4.61 -10.22 7.51
CA ASN A 190 3.41 -11.04 7.57
C ASN A 190 3.72 -12.39 8.24
N ARG A 191 2.68 -13.10 8.67
CA ARG A 191 2.86 -14.44 9.22
C ARG A 191 3.41 -15.42 8.19
N ARG A 192 4.13 -16.42 8.67
CA ARG A 192 4.65 -17.52 7.83
C ARG A 192 3.56 -18.15 6.95
N ARG A 193 2.34 -18.33 7.46
CA ARG A 193 1.18 -18.85 6.71
C ARG A 193 0.85 -18.02 5.47
N PHE A 194 0.93 -16.68 5.55
CA PHE A 194 0.71 -15.80 4.42
C PHE A 194 1.64 -16.15 3.24
N TYR A 195 2.89 -16.42 3.54
CA TYR A 195 3.88 -16.79 2.52
C TYR A 195 3.69 -18.20 1.97
N LEU A 196 3.23 -19.15 2.80
CA LEU A 196 2.88 -20.52 2.33
C LEU A 196 1.72 -20.48 1.31
N PHE A 197 0.72 -19.64 1.53
CA PHE A 197 -0.39 -19.46 0.60
C PHE A 197 0.01 -18.78 -0.73
N ALA A 198 1.16 -18.14 -0.79
CA ALA A 198 1.68 -17.56 -2.03
C ALA A 198 1.88 -18.62 -3.14
N TRP A 199 2.07 -19.88 -2.77
CA TRP A 199 2.24 -21.02 -3.70
C TRP A 199 0.92 -21.48 -4.32
N MET A 200 -0.22 -21.13 -3.71
CA MET A 200 -1.57 -21.49 -4.20
C MET A 200 -2.12 -20.55 -5.28
N GLY A 201 -1.33 -19.57 -5.71
CA GLY A 201 -1.72 -18.61 -6.74
C GLY A 201 -2.14 -17.24 -6.18
N LYS A 202 -2.02 -16.20 -7.03
CA LYS A 202 -2.18 -14.79 -6.61
C LYS A 202 -3.58 -14.47 -6.06
N GLY A 203 -4.64 -14.98 -6.68
CA GLY A 203 -6.02 -14.72 -6.26
C GLY A 203 -6.31 -15.29 -4.88
N VAL A 204 -5.88 -16.54 -4.64
CA VAL A 204 -6.03 -17.23 -3.35
C VAL A 204 -5.23 -16.49 -2.27
N ARG A 205 -4.01 -16.08 -2.58
CA ARG A 205 -3.17 -15.30 -1.66
C ARG A 205 -3.84 -14.00 -1.23
N HIS A 206 -4.42 -13.23 -2.15
CA HIS A 206 -5.10 -11.97 -1.81
C HIS A 206 -6.35 -12.20 -0.96
N ALA A 207 -7.17 -13.19 -1.30
CA ALA A 207 -8.35 -13.53 -0.50
C ALA A 207 -7.97 -13.99 0.92
N LEU A 208 -6.95 -14.84 1.03
CA LEU A 208 -6.45 -15.32 2.31
C LEU A 208 -5.70 -14.23 3.08
N ALA A 209 -5.04 -13.27 2.40
CA ALA A 209 -4.40 -12.14 3.07
C ALA A 209 -5.42 -11.30 3.83
N VAL A 210 -6.58 -11.02 3.25
CA VAL A 210 -7.67 -10.32 3.94
C VAL A 210 -8.18 -11.15 5.13
N GLY A 211 -8.43 -12.44 4.92
CA GLY A 211 -8.86 -13.35 5.99
C GLY A 211 -7.82 -13.47 7.11
N GLU A 212 -6.54 -13.61 6.77
CA GLU A 212 -5.43 -13.67 7.73
C GLU A 212 -5.30 -12.34 8.50
N TRP A 213 -5.42 -11.22 7.82
CA TRP A 213 -5.40 -9.90 8.43
C TRP A 213 -6.55 -9.72 9.42
N LEU A 214 -7.77 -10.13 9.05
CA LEU A 214 -8.97 -10.04 9.88
C LEU A 214 -9.01 -11.08 11.01
N ALA A 215 -8.57 -12.31 10.71
CA ALA A 215 -8.59 -13.40 11.69
C ALA A 215 -7.62 -13.18 12.84
N ASN A 216 -6.61 -12.36 12.62
CA ASN A 216 -5.44 -12.33 13.46
C ASN A 216 -5.27 -11.00 14.15
N LYS A 217 -5.88 -10.87 15.34
CA LYS A 217 -5.70 -9.72 16.24
C LYS A 217 -4.31 -9.65 16.91
N ARG A 218 -3.30 -10.39 16.41
CA ARG A 218 -1.96 -10.21 16.97
C ARG A 218 -1.38 -8.89 16.53
N PRO A 219 -0.80 -8.12 17.46
CA PRO A 219 -0.13 -6.87 17.16
C PRO A 219 0.92 -7.07 16.06
N VAL A 220 1.00 -6.10 15.16
CA VAL A 220 2.06 -6.01 14.16
C VAL A 220 2.96 -4.85 14.56
N ALA A 221 4.22 -5.16 14.84
CA ALA A 221 5.24 -4.12 14.96
C ALA A 221 5.64 -3.69 13.55
N MET A 222 5.60 -2.40 13.28
CA MET A 222 5.96 -1.80 12.00
C MET A 222 6.87 -0.62 12.24
N ALA A 223 8.01 -0.56 11.55
CA ALA A 223 8.80 0.65 11.46
C ALA A 223 8.66 1.26 10.07
N LEU A 224 8.46 2.57 10.03
CA LEU A 224 8.45 3.42 8.85
C LEU A 224 9.68 4.31 8.90
N ASN A 225 10.70 3.96 8.15
CA ASN A 225 11.95 4.70 8.10
C ASN A 225 11.97 5.56 6.84
N LEU A 226 11.79 6.87 7.01
CA LEU A 226 11.85 7.84 5.92
C LEU A 226 13.32 8.18 5.64
N GLY A 227 13.71 8.16 4.37
CA GLY A 227 15.06 8.55 3.94
C GLY A 227 15.16 10.02 3.60
N GLU A 228 16.36 10.43 3.23
CA GLU A 228 16.61 11.79 2.76
C GLU A 228 15.88 12.07 1.45
N ALA A 229 15.41 13.29 1.30
CA ALA A 229 14.73 13.75 0.10
C ALA A 229 15.72 13.85 -1.09
N ILE A 230 15.29 13.41 -2.25
CA ILE A 230 16.02 13.46 -3.51
C ILE A 230 15.20 14.23 -4.52
N GLU A 231 15.79 15.23 -5.16
CA GLU A 231 15.14 15.95 -6.24
C GLU A 231 15.31 15.18 -7.56
N LEU A 232 14.19 14.85 -8.19
CA LEU A 232 14.17 14.32 -9.56
C LEU A 232 13.61 15.38 -10.50
N ASN A 233 14.27 15.54 -11.63
CA ASN A 233 13.84 16.40 -12.73
C ASN A 233 13.75 15.61 -14.04
N GLU A 234 13.31 16.27 -15.11
CA GLU A 234 13.12 15.62 -16.42
C GLU A 234 14.43 15.08 -17.03
N ALA A 235 15.59 15.63 -16.64
CA ALA A 235 16.90 15.22 -17.12
C ALA A 235 17.48 14.01 -16.34
N SER A 236 16.85 13.60 -15.23
CA SER A 236 17.33 12.50 -14.40
C SER A 236 17.30 11.16 -15.15
N ASP A 237 18.38 10.37 -15.05
CA ASP A 237 18.34 8.98 -15.52
C ASP A 237 17.40 8.16 -14.64
N MET A 238 16.18 7.99 -15.12
CA MET A 238 15.12 7.29 -14.40
C MET A 238 15.51 5.85 -14.03
N LYS A 239 16.28 5.16 -14.86
CA LYS A 239 16.68 3.76 -14.56
C LYS A 239 17.66 3.70 -13.39
N ALA A 240 18.67 4.56 -13.40
CA ALA A 240 19.65 4.65 -12.32
C ALA A 240 18.98 5.15 -11.03
N SER A 241 18.12 6.17 -11.12
CA SER A 241 17.40 6.74 -9.98
C SER A 241 16.50 5.71 -9.30
N ILE A 242 15.74 4.92 -10.05
CA ILE A 242 14.86 3.89 -9.49
C ILE A 242 15.63 2.80 -8.77
N LEU A 243 16.75 2.36 -9.35
CA LEU A 243 17.61 1.36 -8.72
C LEU A 243 18.18 1.88 -7.39
N ALA A 244 18.68 3.11 -7.39
CA ALA A 244 19.19 3.76 -6.18
C ALA A 244 18.10 3.92 -5.11
N LEU A 245 16.90 4.38 -5.49
CA LEU A 245 15.75 4.53 -4.60
C LEU A 245 15.30 3.18 -4.02
N GLN A 246 15.27 2.11 -4.82
CA GLN A 246 14.96 0.78 -4.30
C GLN A 246 16.01 0.32 -3.29
N GLN A 247 17.31 0.48 -3.60
CA GLN A 247 18.39 0.13 -2.68
C GLN A 247 18.32 0.91 -1.37
N GLN A 248 18.00 2.20 -1.43
CA GLN A 248 17.80 3.02 -0.23
C GLN A 248 16.59 2.56 0.58
N SER A 249 15.44 2.30 -0.07
CA SER A 249 14.24 1.78 0.61
C SER A 249 14.53 0.43 1.29
N ASP A 250 15.24 -0.47 0.60
CA ASP A 250 15.66 -1.77 1.15
C ASP A 250 16.60 -1.58 2.36
N ALA A 251 17.57 -0.68 2.27
CA ALA A 251 18.49 -0.36 3.38
C ALA A 251 17.74 0.21 4.59
N LEU A 252 16.83 1.15 4.37
CA LEU A 252 15.97 1.73 5.39
C LEU A 252 15.06 0.68 6.05
N ALA A 253 14.53 -0.28 5.29
CA ALA A 253 13.71 -1.37 5.82
C ALA A 253 14.50 -2.32 6.75
N HIS A 254 15.84 -2.30 6.68
CA HIS A 254 16.72 -3.12 7.51
C HIS A 254 17.32 -2.36 8.70
N GLN A 255 17.17 -1.04 8.76
CA GLN A 255 17.55 -0.24 9.91
C GLN A 255 16.68 -0.61 11.13
N VAL A 256 17.30 -0.67 12.29
CA VAL A 256 16.65 -1.06 13.57
C VAL A 256 15.98 0.13 14.20
#